data_7ab9540e66acda2b2ac4115caf3ab433
#
_entry.id   7ab9540e66acda2b2ac4115caf3ab433
#
_cell.length_a   1.000
_cell.length_b   1.000
_cell.length_c   1.000
_cell.angle_alpha   90.00
_cell.angle_beta   90.00
_cell.angle_gamma   90.00
#
_symmetry.space_group_name_H-M   'P 1'
#
loop_
_entity.id
_entity.type
_entity.pdbx_description
1 polymer ?
#
loop_
_entity_poly.entity_id
_entity_poly.type
_entity_poly.pdbx_seq_one_letter_code
_entity_poly.pdbx_strand_id
1 'polypeptide(L)'
;RYVARDVNTLYNAAYDRLQQRNYRLAAGLFDEVERQHPYSIWARRAQLMSAFSYYMAREYQEAILAAQRFLSLHPGNKDAPYAYYLVAMSYYEQIIGVERDQKVTQQALDAMGDLMRRYPDSAYAADARLKVDLINDHLAGKEMEIGRFYQRRRDWLASTYRFRKVVDDYQATSHTPEALMRLVESY
;
A
#
# COMPACT_ATOMS: atom_id res chain seq x y z
N ARG A 1 -10.70 39.09 -12.35
CA ARG A 1 -11.97 38.40 -12.01
C ARG A 1 -11.78 36.93 -12.29
N TYR A 2 -11.74 36.11 -11.24
CA TYR A 2 -11.66 34.64 -11.37
C TYR A 2 -13.01 34.16 -11.97
N VAL A 3 -12.92 33.48 -13.11
CA VAL A 3 -14.10 32.85 -13.73
C VAL A 3 -13.90 31.33 -13.55
N ALA A 4 -14.77 30.71 -12.77
CA ALA A 4 -14.77 29.26 -12.63
C ALA A 4 -15.03 28.62 -14.00
N ARG A 5 -14.19 27.65 -14.38
CA ARG A 5 -14.40 26.87 -15.60
C ARG A 5 -15.55 25.90 -15.38
N ASP A 6 -16.24 25.55 -16.46
CA ASP A 6 -17.26 24.52 -16.43
C ASP A 6 -16.68 23.19 -15.93
N VAL A 7 -17.40 22.53 -15.03
CA VAL A 7 -16.97 21.29 -14.37
C VAL A 7 -16.68 20.16 -15.37
N ASN A 8 -17.49 20.04 -16.42
CA ASN A 8 -17.29 19.02 -17.45
C ASN A 8 -16.01 19.30 -18.26
N THR A 9 -15.75 20.55 -18.58
CA THR A 9 -14.54 20.97 -19.29
C THR A 9 -13.29 20.67 -18.46
N LEU A 10 -13.30 20.96 -17.16
CA LEU A 10 -12.20 20.67 -16.25
C LEU A 10 -11.97 19.17 -16.09
N TYR A 11 -13.04 18.41 -15.87
CA TYR A 11 -12.95 16.97 -15.69
C TYR A 11 -12.43 16.26 -16.96
N ASN A 12 -12.94 16.63 -18.12
CA ASN A 12 -12.52 16.07 -19.40
C ASN A 12 -11.05 16.41 -19.68
N ALA A 13 -10.61 17.64 -19.40
CA ALA A 13 -9.21 18.01 -19.55
C ALA A 13 -8.30 17.17 -18.65
N ALA A 14 -8.72 16.90 -17.41
CA ALA A 14 -7.99 16.02 -16.50
C ALA A 14 -7.93 14.57 -17.04
N TYR A 15 -9.05 14.07 -17.53
CA TYR A 15 -9.15 12.74 -18.08
C TYR A 15 -8.29 12.55 -19.35
N ASP A 16 -8.27 13.55 -20.23
CA ASP A 16 -7.43 13.56 -21.43
C ASP A 16 -5.92 13.46 -21.05
N ARG A 17 -5.50 14.17 -20.01
CA ARG A 17 -4.11 14.07 -19.51
C ARG A 17 -3.81 12.70 -18.92
N LEU A 18 -4.78 12.10 -18.25
CA LEU A 18 -4.67 10.73 -17.75
C LEU A 18 -4.46 9.74 -18.91
N GLN A 19 -5.25 9.84 -19.98
CA GLN A 19 -5.13 9.01 -21.19
C GLN A 19 -3.76 9.17 -21.88
N GLN A 20 -3.23 10.38 -21.85
CA GLN A 20 -1.88 10.70 -22.36
C GLN A 20 -0.76 10.24 -21.42
N ARG A 21 -1.08 9.56 -20.31
CA ARG A 21 -0.14 9.15 -19.25
C ARG A 21 0.61 10.30 -18.57
N ASN A 22 0.09 11.50 -18.69
CA ASN A 22 0.62 12.66 -17.97
C ASN A 22 -0.04 12.73 -16.57
N TYR A 23 0.30 11.77 -15.75
CA TYR A 23 -0.39 11.48 -14.47
C TYR A 23 -0.32 12.64 -13.49
N ARG A 24 0.84 13.28 -13.36
CA ARG A 24 1.01 14.41 -12.44
C ARG A 24 0.13 15.60 -12.82
N LEU A 25 0.08 15.94 -14.11
CA LEU A 25 -0.79 17.01 -14.58
C LEU A 25 -2.26 16.63 -14.46
N ALA A 26 -2.61 15.38 -14.73
CA ALA A 26 -3.97 14.87 -14.53
C ALA A 26 -4.41 15.00 -13.06
N ALA A 27 -3.55 14.61 -12.12
CA ALA A 27 -3.83 14.75 -10.68
C ALA A 27 -4.14 16.19 -10.29
N GLY A 28 -3.30 17.14 -10.70
CA GLY A 28 -3.52 18.57 -10.43
C GLY A 28 -4.81 19.11 -11.04
N LEU A 29 -5.19 18.65 -12.23
CA LEU A 29 -6.46 19.05 -12.87
C LEU A 29 -7.68 18.42 -12.17
N PHE A 30 -7.58 17.19 -11.68
CA PHE A 30 -8.65 16.59 -10.85
C PHE A 30 -8.80 17.31 -9.51
N ASP A 31 -7.71 17.71 -8.87
CA ASP A 31 -7.75 18.54 -7.66
C ASP A 31 -8.42 19.90 -7.93
N GLU A 32 -8.18 20.47 -9.10
CA GLU A 32 -8.81 21.71 -9.52
C GLU A 32 -10.34 21.56 -9.71
N VAL A 33 -10.82 20.42 -10.20
CA VAL A 33 -12.27 20.12 -10.27
C VAL A 33 -12.88 20.18 -8.88
N GLU A 34 -12.27 19.56 -7.90
CA GLU A 34 -12.75 19.61 -6.52
C GLU A 34 -12.71 21.03 -5.95
N ARG A 35 -11.65 21.77 -6.20
CA ARG A 35 -11.46 23.12 -5.68
C ARG A 35 -12.50 24.10 -6.23
N GLN A 36 -12.83 24.00 -7.52
CA GLN A 36 -13.78 24.92 -8.16
C GLN A 36 -15.25 24.50 -7.96
N HIS A 37 -15.52 23.19 -7.85
CA HIS A 37 -16.86 22.63 -7.81
C HIS A 37 -17.03 21.59 -6.69
N PRO A 38 -16.78 21.95 -5.40
CA PRO A 38 -16.68 20.98 -4.31
C PRO A 38 -17.96 20.20 -4.02
N TYR A 39 -19.11 20.73 -4.41
CA TYR A 39 -20.40 20.09 -4.17
C TYR A 39 -20.95 19.32 -5.38
N SER A 40 -20.21 19.26 -6.48
CA SER A 40 -20.62 18.50 -7.66
C SER A 40 -20.39 17.01 -7.49
N ILE A 41 -21.20 16.22 -8.20
CA ILE A 41 -20.95 14.75 -8.29
C ILE A 41 -19.61 14.45 -8.95
N TRP A 42 -19.11 15.34 -9.80
CA TRP A 42 -17.81 15.24 -10.44
C TRP A 42 -16.64 15.47 -9.48
N ALA A 43 -16.82 16.28 -8.43
CA ALA A 43 -15.80 16.47 -7.40
C ALA A 43 -15.45 15.15 -6.69
N ARG A 44 -16.46 14.36 -6.36
CA ARG A 44 -16.28 13.05 -5.73
C ARG A 44 -15.48 12.09 -6.61
N ARG A 45 -15.81 12.02 -7.90
CA ARG A 45 -15.05 11.23 -8.87
C ARG A 45 -13.65 11.78 -9.05
N ALA A 46 -13.51 13.10 -9.14
CA ALA A 46 -12.23 13.77 -9.31
C ALA A 46 -11.28 13.50 -8.13
N GLN A 47 -11.77 13.47 -6.89
CA GLN A 47 -10.97 13.12 -5.71
C GLN A 47 -10.33 11.72 -5.85
N LEU A 48 -11.12 10.72 -6.24
CA LEU A 48 -10.64 9.37 -6.42
C LEU A 48 -9.68 9.26 -7.62
N MET A 49 -9.99 9.95 -8.72
CA MET A 49 -9.12 9.99 -9.91
C MET A 49 -7.82 10.75 -9.65
N SER A 50 -7.83 11.76 -8.79
CA SER A 50 -6.62 12.44 -8.32
C SER A 50 -5.72 11.47 -7.55
N ALA A 51 -6.27 10.74 -6.58
CA ALA A 51 -5.51 9.73 -5.83
C ALA A 51 -4.89 8.67 -6.75
N PHE A 52 -5.65 8.16 -7.72
CA PHE A 52 -5.16 7.24 -8.73
C PHE A 52 -4.03 7.86 -9.59
N SER A 53 -4.22 9.10 -10.01
CA SER A 53 -3.24 9.80 -10.86
C SER A 53 -1.92 10.04 -10.13
N TYR A 54 -1.97 10.42 -8.84
CA TYR A 54 -0.77 10.52 -8.01
C TYR A 54 -0.07 9.16 -7.83
N TYR A 55 -0.84 8.10 -7.59
CA TYR A 55 -0.29 6.75 -7.51
C TYR A 55 0.45 6.37 -8.80
N MET A 56 -0.16 6.59 -9.96
CA MET A 56 0.46 6.32 -11.27
C MET A 56 1.67 7.22 -11.55
N ALA A 57 1.71 8.43 -10.99
CA ALA A 57 2.86 9.32 -11.04
C ALA A 57 3.99 8.92 -10.07
N ARG A 58 3.78 7.88 -9.25
CA ARG A 58 4.67 7.45 -8.16
C ARG A 58 4.83 8.49 -7.05
N GLU A 59 3.91 9.43 -6.95
CA GLU A 59 3.79 10.39 -5.86
C GLU A 59 2.91 9.77 -4.75
N TYR A 60 3.48 8.80 -4.04
CA TYR A 60 2.73 7.92 -3.14
C TYR A 60 2.19 8.64 -1.91
N GLN A 61 2.89 9.64 -1.39
CA GLN A 61 2.41 10.41 -0.25
C GLN A 61 1.17 11.25 -0.62
N GLU A 62 1.19 11.87 -1.78
CA GLU A 62 0.07 12.64 -2.33
C GLU A 62 -1.11 11.70 -2.63
N ALA A 63 -0.85 10.51 -3.17
CA ALA A 63 -1.87 9.49 -3.41
C ALA A 63 -2.56 9.06 -2.10
N ILE A 64 -1.78 8.82 -1.03
CA ILE A 64 -2.30 8.46 0.29
C ILE A 64 -3.18 9.58 0.84
N LEU A 65 -2.71 10.82 0.81
CA LEU A 65 -3.46 11.97 1.31
C LEU A 65 -4.77 12.18 0.55
N ALA A 66 -4.73 12.09 -0.78
CA ALA A 66 -5.92 12.23 -1.63
C ALA A 66 -6.94 11.10 -1.36
N ALA A 67 -6.49 9.85 -1.27
CA ALA A 67 -7.35 8.71 -0.98
C ALA A 67 -7.94 8.78 0.44
N GLN A 68 -7.16 9.15 1.44
CA GLN A 68 -7.64 9.33 2.82
C GLN A 68 -8.66 10.46 2.92
N ARG A 69 -8.45 11.55 2.21
CA ARG A 69 -9.41 12.65 2.12
C ARG A 69 -10.73 12.19 1.50
N PHE A 70 -10.68 11.43 0.42
CA PHE A 70 -11.87 10.81 -0.17
C PHE A 70 -12.62 9.95 0.85
N LEU A 71 -11.92 9.09 1.59
CA LEU A 71 -12.50 8.19 2.59
C LEU A 71 -13.12 8.95 3.76
N SER A 72 -12.50 10.05 4.20
CA SER A 72 -13.03 10.88 5.29
C SER A 72 -14.30 11.60 4.91
N LEU A 73 -14.42 12.05 3.66
CA LEU A 73 -15.60 12.78 3.15
C LEU A 73 -16.71 11.85 2.67
N HIS A 74 -16.37 10.64 2.22
CA HIS A 74 -17.30 9.69 1.60
C HIS A 74 -17.11 8.25 2.12
N PRO A 75 -17.21 8.00 3.44
CA PRO A 75 -16.89 6.70 4.03
C PRO A 75 -17.79 5.54 3.56
N GLY A 76 -19.03 5.85 3.17
CA GLY A 76 -20.01 4.89 2.66
C GLY A 76 -20.08 4.80 1.13
N ASN A 77 -19.12 5.39 0.41
CA ASN A 77 -19.13 5.32 -1.04
C ASN A 77 -18.81 3.91 -1.54
N LYS A 78 -19.45 3.50 -2.64
CA LYS A 78 -19.22 2.20 -3.29
C LYS A 78 -17.76 1.97 -3.71
N ASP A 79 -17.02 3.04 -3.97
CA ASP A 79 -15.63 3.03 -4.40
C ASP A 79 -14.65 3.17 -3.21
N ALA A 80 -15.14 3.17 -1.97
CA ALA A 80 -14.30 3.20 -0.78
C ALA A 80 -13.31 2.02 -0.71
N PRO A 81 -13.66 0.78 -1.06
CA PRO A 81 -12.69 -0.32 -1.12
C PRO A 81 -11.49 -0.01 -2.01
N TYR A 82 -11.72 0.63 -3.15
CA TYR A 82 -10.65 1.03 -4.06
C TYR A 82 -9.75 2.12 -3.46
N ALA A 83 -10.33 3.10 -2.75
CA ALA A 83 -9.55 4.13 -2.07
C ALA A 83 -8.67 3.53 -0.95
N TYR A 84 -9.18 2.59 -0.15
CA TYR A 84 -8.38 1.82 0.81
C TYR A 84 -7.26 1.04 0.13
N TYR A 85 -7.55 0.45 -1.02
CA TYR A 85 -6.56 -0.27 -1.82
C TYR A 85 -5.45 0.66 -2.34
N LEU A 86 -5.77 1.86 -2.82
CA LEU A 86 -4.76 2.84 -3.24
C LEU A 86 -3.84 3.27 -2.09
N VAL A 87 -4.38 3.45 -0.88
CA VAL A 87 -3.56 3.72 0.32
C VAL A 87 -2.60 2.57 0.59
N ALA A 88 -3.13 1.34 0.64
CA ALA A 88 -2.32 0.15 0.91
C ALA A 88 -1.23 -0.07 -0.14
N MET A 89 -1.57 0.07 -1.42
CA MET A 89 -0.62 -0.07 -2.52
C MET A 89 0.43 1.03 -2.55
N SER A 90 0.05 2.26 -2.19
CA SER A 90 1.01 3.36 -2.10
C SER A 90 2.07 3.14 -1.03
N TYR A 91 1.70 2.55 0.12
CA TYR A 91 2.68 2.10 1.11
C TYR A 91 3.50 0.90 0.61
N TYR A 92 2.86 -0.06 -0.04
CA TYR A 92 3.54 -1.25 -0.56
C TYR A 92 4.64 -0.91 -1.58
N GLU A 93 4.36 -0.03 -2.52
CA GLU A 93 5.33 0.40 -3.53
C GLU A 93 6.54 1.12 -2.92
N GLN A 94 6.36 1.79 -1.79
CA GLN A 94 7.46 2.42 -1.06
C GLN A 94 8.39 1.40 -0.37
N ILE A 95 7.91 0.20 0.00
CA ILE A 95 8.74 -0.86 0.56
C ILE A 95 9.75 -1.35 -0.47
N ILE A 96 9.34 -1.50 -1.72
CA ILE A 96 10.17 -2.02 -2.82
C ILE A 96 11.36 -1.08 -3.11
N GLY A 97 11.18 0.22 -2.88
CA GLY A 97 12.20 1.25 -3.13
C GLY A 97 13.22 1.46 -2.01
N VAL A 98 12.89 1.05 -0.77
CA VAL A 98 13.71 1.31 0.42
C VAL A 98 13.76 0.06 1.32
N GLU A 99 14.73 -0.79 1.10
CA GLU A 99 14.91 -2.09 1.80
C GLU A 99 14.98 -2.03 3.34
N ARG A 100 14.84 -0.87 3.98
CA ARG A 100 15.18 -0.68 5.41
C ARG A 100 14.13 -0.02 6.28
N ASP A 101 13.04 0.52 5.75
CA ASP A 101 12.10 1.23 6.62
C ASP A 101 11.00 0.30 7.16
N GLN A 102 11.24 -0.21 8.37
CA GLN A 102 10.25 -1.02 9.11
C GLN A 102 8.93 -0.28 9.33
N LYS A 103 8.97 1.06 9.42
CA LYS A 103 7.78 1.88 9.63
C LYS A 103 6.86 1.83 8.41
N VAL A 104 7.40 1.98 7.21
CA VAL A 104 6.61 1.92 5.97
C VAL A 104 6.06 0.50 5.76
N THR A 105 6.85 -0.53 6.06
CA THR A 105 6.39 -1.93 6.01
C THR A 105 5.20 -2.15 6.95
N GLN A 106 5.27 -1.65 8.18
CA GLN A 106 4.16 -1.77 9.13
C GLN A 106 2.93 -0.99 8.65
N GLN A 107 3.11 0.21 8.13
CA GLN A 107 2.01 1.01 7.56
C GLN A 107 1.33 0.29 6.39
N ALA A 108 2.09 -0.40 5.53
CA ALA A 108 1.53 -1.21 4.45
C ALA A 108 0.71 -2.39 4.98
N LEU A 109 1.25 -3.13 5.95
CA LEU A 109 0.54 -4.25 6.58
C LEU A 109 -0.74 -3.79 7.29
N ASP A 110 -0.69 -2.67 8.01
CA ASP A 110 -1.86 -2.10 8.69
C ASP A 110 -2.93 -1.66 7.69
N ALA A 111 -2.55 -0.97 6.62
CA ALA A 111 -3.47 -0.52 5.58
C ALA A 111 -4.11 -1.70 4.82
N MET A 112 -3.34 -2.75 4.52
CA MET A 112 -3.86 -3.98 3.91
C MET A 112 -4.80 -4.72 4.86
N GLY A 113 -4.45 -4.80 6.15
CA GLY A 113 -5.28 -5.38 7.19
C GLY A 113 -6.62 -4.65 7.34
N ASP A 114 -6.63 -3.33 7.28
CA ASP A 114 -7.83 -2.51 7.31
C ASP A 114 -8.74 -2.78 6.11
N LEU A 115 -8.19 -2.86 4.92
CA LEU A 115 -8.93 -3.19 3.70
C LEU A 115 -9.57 -4.58 3.81
N MET A 116 -8.80 -5.60 4.19
CA MET A 116 -9.27 -6.98 4.31
C MET A 116 -10.35 -7.14 5.38
N ARG A 117 -10.25 -6.41 6.48
CA ARG A 117 -11.24 -6.45 7.57
C ARG A 117 -12.55 -5.76 7.20
N ARG A 118 -12.47 -4.62 6.51
CA ARG A 118 -13.65 -3.82 6.14
C ARG A 118 -14.39 -4.39 4.92
N TYR A 119 -13.66 -4.94 3.96
CA TYR A 119 -14.19 -5.37 2.66
C TYR A 119 -13.64 -6.76 2.28
N PRO A 120 -13.88 -7.80 3.10
CA PRO A 120 -13.24 -9.12 2.95
C PRO A 120 -13.54 -9.81 1.62
N ASP A 121 -14.69 -9.51 1.02
CA ASP A 121 -15.16 -10.15 -0.21
C ASP A 121 -14.79 -9.37 -1.47
N SER A 122 -14.08 -8.25 -1.34
CA SER A 122 -13.65 -7.45 -2.49
C SER A 122 -12.45 -8.10 -3.21
N ALA A 123 -12.37 -7.90 -4.53
CA ALA A 123 -11.20 -8.30 -5.32
C ALA A 123 -9.91 -7.62 -4.81
N TYR A 124 -10.03 -6.41 -4.29
CA TYR A 124 -8.91 -5.66 -3.71
C TYR A 124 -8.38 -6.32 -2.43
N ALA A 125 -9.27 -6.88 -1.58
CA ALA A 125 -8.87 -7.63 -0.40
C ALA A 125 -8.15 -8.94 -0.77
N ALA A 126 -8.57 -9.60 -1.84
CA ALA A 126 -7.91 -10.80 -2.33
C ALA A 126 -6.47 -10.51 -2.78
N ASP A 127 -6.25 -9.42 -3.53
CA ASP A 127 -4.90 -8.99 -3.93
C ASP A 127 -4.07 -8.54 -2.71
N ALA A 128 -4.68 -7.83 -1.77
CA ALA A 128 -4.00 -7.42 -0.54
C ALA A 128 -3.49 -8.62 0.28
N ARG A 129 -4.24 -9.73 0.35
CA ARG A 129 -3.77 -10.97 1.00
C ARG A 129 -2.49 -11.49 0.37
N LEU A 130 -2.44 -11.57 -0.96
CA LEU A 130 -1.24 -11.99 -1.67
C LEU A 130 -0.04 -11.06 -1.40
N LYS A 131 -0.28 -9.76 -1.31
CA LYS A 131 0.77 -8.79 -0.97
C LYS A 131 1.27 -8.95 0.47
N VAL A 132 0.36 -9.20 1.42
CA VAL A 132 0.72 -9.48 2.82
C VAL A 132 1.57 -10.75 2.91
N ASP A 133 1.21 -11.81 2.19
CA ASP A 133 1.98 -13.05 2.17
C ASP A 133 3.39 -12.81 1.60
N LEU A 134 3.52 -12.02 0.53
CA LEU A 134 4.81 -11.64 -0.04
C LEU A 134 5.67 -10.82 0.93
N ILE A 135 5.08 -9.86 1.65
CA ILE A 135 5.80 -9.08 2.67
C ILE A 135 6.29 -10.01 3.78
N ASN A 136 5.43 -10.88 4.30
CA ASN A 136 5.77 -11.79 5.38
C ASN A 136 6.87 -12.78 4.95
N ASP A 137 6.80 -13.32 3.74
CA ASP A 137 7.83 -14.21 3.21
C ASP A 137 9.19 -13.50 3.09
N HIS A 138 9.20 -12.24 2.63
CA HIS A 138 10.41 -11.43 2.57
C HIS A 138 10.99 -11.15 3.97
N LEU A 139 10.14 -10.79 4.95
CA LEU A 139 10.56 -10.54 6.32
C LEU A 139 11.12 -11.81 6.98
N ALA A 140 10.46 -12.95 6.78
CA ALA A 140 10.94 -14.26 7.24
C ALA A 140 12.30 -14.61 6.63
N GLY A 141 12.46 -14.41 5.32
CA GLY A 141 13.73 -14.63 4.61
C GLY A 141 14.87 -13.83 5.20
N LYS A 142 14.64 -12.58 5.56
CA LYS A 142 15.62 -11.70 6.21
C LYS A 142 16.02 -12.22 7.61
N GLU A 143 15.05 -12.64 8.42
CA GLU A 143 15.37 -13.26 9.72
C GLU A 143 16.15 -14.57 9.56
N MET A 144 15.82 -15.36 8.53
CA MET A 144 16.56 -16.57 8.19
C MET A 144 18.02 -16.29 7.81
N GLU A 145 18.28 -15.25 7.01
CA GLU A 145 19.66 -14.85 6.65
C GLU A 145 20.47 -14.47 7.88
N ILE A 146 19.89 -13.67 8.77
CA ILE A 146 20.53 -13.26 10.02
C ILE A 146 20.77 -14.48 10.92
N GLY A 147 19.78 -15.37 11.03
CA GLY A 147 19.90 -16.61 11.81
C GLY A 147 21.03 -17.51 11.29
N ARG A 148 21.10 -17.74 9.98
CA ARG A 148 22.20 -18.50 9.33
C ARG A 148 23.56 -17.84 9.54
N PHE A 149 23.63 -16.52 9.52
CA PHE A 149 24.88 -15.80 9.80
C PHE A 149 25.39 -16.09 11.22
N TYR A 150 24.53 -15.98 12.24
CA TYR A 150 24.90 -16.29 13.62
C TYR A 150 25.23 -17.79 13.82
N GLN A 151 24.49 -18.69 13.19
CA GLN A 151 24.73 -20.13 13.24
C GLN A 151 26.15 -20.48 12.71
N ARG A 152 26.55 -19.89 11.59
CA ARG A 152 27.91 -20.07 11.03
C ARG A 152 29.03 -19.60 11.99
N ARG A 153 28.70 -18.58 12.81
CA ARG A 153 29.64 -18.05 13.83
C ARG A 153 29.57 -18.80 15.15
N ARG A 154 28.73 -19.82 15.24
CA ARG A 154 28.48 -20.61 16.45
C ARG A 154 27.87 -19.77 17.60
N ASP A 155 27.23 -18.68 17.28
CA ASP A 155 26.43 -17.92 18.22
C ASP A 155 25.01 -18.51 18.24
N TRP A 156 24.90 -19.63 18.97
CA TRP A 156 23.69 -20.45 19.01
C TRP A 156 22.48 -19.71 19.59
N LEU A 157 22.73 -18.89 20.62
CA LEU A 157 21.63 -18.12 21.24
C LEU A 157 21.03 -17.12 20.27
N ALA A 158 21.87 -16.34 19.59
CA ALA A 158 21.42 -15.35 18.62
C ALA A 158 20.73 -16.03 17.42
N SER A 159 21.26 -17.16 16.92
CA SER A 159 20.64 -17.89 15.82
C SER A 159 19.27 -18.46 16.20
N THR A 160 19.17 -19.09 17.37
CA THR A 160 17.91 -19.63 17.90
C THR A 160 16.83 -18.55 18.01
N TYR A 161 17.19 -17.37 18.50
CA TYR A 161 16.25 -16.24 18.59
C TYR A 161 15.67 -15.87 17.21
N ARG A 162 16.51 -15.81 16.18
CA ARG A 162 16.08 -15.46 14.82
C ARG A 162 15.21 -16.54 14.18
N PHE A 163 15.60 -17.78 14.27
CA PHE A 163 14.80 -18.90 13.72
C PHE A 163 13.45 -19.05 14.46
N ARG A 164 13.45 -18.88 15.79
CA ARG A 164 12.21 -18.90 16.57
C ARG A 164 11.25 -17.79 16.13
N LYS A 165 11.77 -16.58 15.86
CA LYS A 165 10.95 -15.48 15.35
C LYS A 165 10.26 -15.82 14.03
N VAL A 166 10.91 -16.55 13.13
CA VAL A 166 10.27 -17.03 11.89
C VAL A 166 9.12 -17.99 12.20
N VAL A 167 9.32 -18.92 13.12
CA VAL A 167 8.30 -19.91 13.51
C VAL A 167 7.12 -19.25 14.24
N ASP A 168 7.38 -18.25 15.08
CA ASP A 168 6.34 -17.60 15.90
C ASP A 168 5.56 -16.54 15.10
N ASP A 169 6.26 -15.69 14.33
CA ASP A 169 5.66 -14.52 13.68
C ASP A 169 5.29 -14.76 12.22
N TYR A 170 5.93 -15.73 11.53
CA TYR A 170 5.81 -15.93 10.08
C TYR A 170 5.50 -17.38 9.70
N GLN A 171 4.60 -18.03 10.44
CA GLN A 171 4.28 -19.46 10.33
C GLN A 171 3.83 -19.90 8.93
N ALA A 172 3.11 -19.05 8.21
CA ALA A 172 2.56 -19.35 6.89
C ALA A 172 3.54 -19.11 5.73
N THR A 173 4.82 -18.80 6.02
CA THR A 173 5.82 -18.52 4.99
C THR A 173 6.55 -19.79 4.53
N SER A 174 7.17 -19.71 3.34
CA SER A 174 7.99 -20.78 2.78
C SER A 174 9.23 -21.11 3.61
N HIS A 175 9.63 -20.24 4.51
CA HIS A 175 10.82 -20.36 5.35
C HIS A 175 10.62 -21.16 6.64
N THR A 176 9.39 -21.38 7.07
CA THR A 176 9.08 -22.05 8.34
C THR A 176 9.67 -23.48 8.47
N PRO A 177 9.60 -24.35 7.44
CA PRO A 177 10.20 -25.67 7.54
C PRO A 177 11.72 -25.65 7.78
N GLU A 178 12.44 -24.76 7.08
CA GLU A 178 13.89 -24.59 7.30
C GLU A 178 14.16 -24.01 8.69
N ALA A 179 13.39 -23.05 9.15
CA ALA A 179 13.53 -22.45 10.48
C ALA A 179 13.41 -23.50 11.60
N LEU A 180 12.43 -24.40 11.50
CA LEU A 180 12.23 -25.49 12.45
C LEU A 180 13.43 -26.45 12.45
N MET A 181 13.91 -26.84 11.27
CA MET A 181 15.08 -27.71 11.16
C MET A 181 16.32 -27.06 11.80
N ARG A 182 16.58 -25.80 11.51
CA ARG A 182 17.75 -25.09 12.06
C ARG A 182 17.64 -24.79 13.55
N LEU A 183 16.43 -24.67 14.10
CA LEU A 183 16.23 -24.62 15.55
C LEU A 183 16.73 -25.88 16.21
N VAL A 184 16.42 -27.06 15.67
CA VAL A 184 16.91 -28.35 16.20
C VAL A 184 18.44 -28.43 16.13
N GLU A 185 19.06 -27.92 15.07
CA GLU A 185 20.53 -27.88 14.94
C GLU A 185 21.20 -26.90 15.90
N SER A 186 20.45 -25.89 16.38
CA SER A 186 20.98 -24.81 17.23
C SER A 186 20.79 -25.07 18.74
N TYR A 187 19.97 -26.07 19.11
CA TYR A 187 19.78 -26.55 20.48
C TYR A 187 20.75 -27.66 20.83
#